data_585078a4c970b97f6bc520f48868d85b
#
_entry.id   585078a4c970b97f6bc520f48868d85b
#
_cell.length_a   1.000
_cell.length_b   1.000
_cell.length_c   1.000
_cell.angle_alpha   90.00
_cell.angle_beta   90.00
_cell.angle_gamma   90.00
#
_symmetry.space_group_name_H-M   'P 1'
#
loop_
_entity.id
_entity.type
_entity.pdbx_description
1 polymer ?
#
loop_
_entity_poly.entity_id
_entity_poly.type
_entity_poly.pdbx_seq_one_letter_code
_entity_poly.pdbx_strand_id
1 'polypeptide(L)'
;MRFWNTSLPHDALTPAQWLEALRSHWGVENNNHHTLDTAFAEDERPWITGESRGTLAVLVLRRIAYTLLTLFRSVTQRSEERRGMPWRRLLGWVRDTLVGITDDEVAGLRRRGLLAITG
;
A
#
# COMPACT_ATOMS: atom_id res chain seq x y z
N MET A 1 -5.36 30.23 9.69
CA MET A 1 -6.73 29.68 9.70
C MET A 1 -6.79 28.58 8.64
N ARG A 2 -7.22 27.37 8.98
CA ARG A 2 -7.33 26.25 8.01
C ARG A 2 -8.79 26.03 7.71
N PHE A 3 -9.13 25.93 6.42
CA PHE A 3 -10.48 25.65 5.95
C PHE A 3 -10.55 24.21 5.45
N TRP A 4 -11.65 23.54 5.77
CA TRP A 4 -11.93 22.19 5.31
C TRP A 4 -13.22 22.22 4.51
N ASN A 5 -13.24 21.53 3.39
CA ASN A 5 -14.42 21.38 2.57
C ASN A 5 -14.96 19.96 2.71
N THR A 6 -16.27 19.84 2.92
CA THR A 6 -16.94 18.55 3.10
C THR A 6 -18.28 18.58 2.41
N SER A 7 -18.71 17.42 1.91
CA SER A 7 -20.07 17.22 1.38
C SER A 7 -21.09 16.83 2.46
N LEU A 8 -20.65 16.59 3.70
CA LEU A 8 -21.52 16.26 4.81
C LEU A 8 -22.20 17.53 5.35
N PRO A 9 -23.48 17.45 5.79
CA PRO A 9 -24.13 18.52 6.50
C PRO A 9 -23.37 18.90 7.79
N HIS A 10 -23.42 20.17 8.18
CA HIS A 10 -22.66 20.68 9.33
C HIS A 10 -23.08 20.05 10.67
N ASP A 11 -24.30 19.54 10.75
CA ASP A 11 -24.92 18.88 11.90
C ASP A 11 -24.84 17.35 11.88
N ALA A 12 -24.22 16.78 10.82
CA ALA A 12 -24.05 15.32 10.68
C ALA A 12 -23.19 14.70 11.77
N LEU A 13 -22.28 15.47 12.35
CA LEU A 13 -21.33 15.01 13.37
C LEU A 13 -21.21 16.04 14.48
N THR A 14 -20.98 15.59 15.69
CA THR A 14 -20.62 16.47 16.81
C THR A 14 -19.22 17.09 16.58
N PRO A 15 -18.88 18.22 17.24
CA PRO A 15 -17.56 18.82 17.13
C PRO A 15 -16.40 17.86 17.42
N ALA A 16 -16.56 16.96 18.39
CA ALA A 16 -15.57 15.94 18.72
C ALA A 16 -15.40 14.91 17.59
N GLN A 17 -16.51 14.46 16.98
CA GLN A 17 -16.49 13.55 15.85
C GLN A 17 -15.90 14.19 14.59
N TRP A 18 -16.15 15.49 14.36
CA TRP A 18 -15.49 16.25 13.30
C TRP A 18 -13.98 16.28 13.47
N LEU A 19 -13.51 16.55 14.70
CA LEU A 19 -12.08 16.58 14.98
C LEU A 19 -11.44 15.21 14.78
N GLU A 20 -12.11 14.14 15.19
CA GLU A 20 -11.63 12.77 15.02
C GLU A 20 -11.59 12.37 13.53
N ALA A 21 -12.63 12.70 12.76
CA ALA A 21 -12.67 12.44 11.32
C ALA A 21 -11.54 13.17 10.59
N LEU A 22 -11.26 14.43 10.94
CA LEU A 22 -10.15 15.19 10.38
C LEU A 22 -8.79 14.61 10.74
N ARG A 23 -8.60 14.18 11.99
CA ARG A 23 -7.35 13.52 12.43
C ARG A 23 -7.14 12.20 11.72
N SER A 24 -8.19 11.39 11.60
CA SER A 24 -8.15 10.11 10.90
C SER A 24 -7.81 10.30 9.42
N HIS A 25 -8.43 11.26 8.75
CA HIS A 25 -8.13 11.60 7.36
C HIS A 25 -6.66 12.00 7.17
N TRP A 26 -6.15 12.86 8.05
CA TRP A 26 -4.75 13.28 8.03
C TRP A 26 -3.79 12.14 8.35
N GLY A 27 -4.18 11.25 9.26
CA GLY A 27 -3.42 10.05 9.57
C GLY A 27 -3.28 9.13 8.36
N VAL A 28 -4.36 8.91 7.61
CA VAL A 28 -4.33 8.12 6.36
C VAL A 28 -3.41 8.76 5.33
N GLU A 29 -3.56 10.06 5.10
CA GLU A 29 -2.77 10.79 4.11
C GLU A 29 -1.27 10.78 4.48
N ASN A 30 -0.92 11.17 5.70
CA ASN A 30 0.46 11.18 6.16
C ASN A 30 1.09 9.78 6.17
N ASN A 31 0.39 8.75 6.66
CA ASN A 31 0.93 7.39 6.70
C ASN A 31 1.14 6.83 5.29
N ASN A 32 0.24 7.14 4.36
CA ASN A 32 0.36 6.71 2.98
C ASN A 32 1.55 7.38 2.29
N HIS A 33 1.67 8.71 2.38
CA HIS A 33 2.81 9.45 1.82
C HIS A 33 4.12 9.01 2.47
N HIS A 34 4.17 9.00 3.80
CA HIS A 34 5.36 8.57 4.52
C HIS A 34 5.81 7.15 4.13
N THR A 35 4.88 6.22 3.95
CA THR A 35 5.22 4.86 3.53
C THR A 35 5.76 4.81 2.10
N LEU A 36 5.17 5.57 1.18
CA LEU A 36 5.64 5.66 -0.20
C LEU A 36 7.03 6.29 -0.29
N ASP A 37 7.27 7.36 0.46
CA ASP A 37 8.55 8.05 0.48
C ASP A 37 9.64 7.20 1.14
N THR A 38 9.35 6.60 2.28
CA THR A 38 10.38 5.89 3.07
C THR A 38 10.61 4.45 2.62
N ALA A 39 9.54 3.70 2.30
CA ALA A 39 9.64 2.30 1.95
C ALA A 39 9.82 2.08 0.45
N PHE A 40 9.14 2.88 -0.38
CA PHE A 40 9.22 2.80 -1.83
C PHE A 40 10.22 3.79 -2.43
N ALA A 41 10.81 4.65 -1.60
CA ALA A 41 11.79 5.67 -2.01
C ALA A 41 11.27 6.54 -3.18
N GLU A 42 10.01 6.99 -3.09
CA GLU A 42 9.33 7.70 -4.17
C GLU A 42 10.06 9.01 -4.49
N ASP A 43 10.52 9.73 -3.47
CA ASP A 43 11.25 10.99 -3.63
C ASP A 43 12.72 10.79 -4.04
N GLU A 44 13.38 9.73 -3.52
CA GLU A 44 14.79 9.45 -3.83
C GLU A 44 14.98 8.86 -5.22
N ARG A 45 14.00 8.07 -5.67
CA ARG A 45 14.05 7.36 -6.97
C ARG A 45 12.70 7.49 -7.68
N PRO A 46 12.34 8.68 -8.13
CA PRO A 46 11.03 8.94 -8.70
C PRO A 46 10.79 8.17 -10.01
N TRP A 47 11.85 7.65 -10.65
CA TRP A 47 11.77 7.01 -11.97
C TRP A 47 11.00 7.88 -12.96
N ILE A 48 11.24 9.18 -12.88
CA ILE A 48 10.64 10.15 -13.78
C ILE A 48 11.32 9.98 -15.14
N THR A 49 10.56 9.53 -16.11
CA THR A 49 10.97 9.53 -17.51
C THR A 49 10.64 10.90 -18.10
N GLY A 50 11.36 11.33 -19.14
CA GLY A 50 11.01 12.57 -19.85
C GLY A 50 9.60 12.52 -20.48
N GLU A 51 8.93 11.38 -20.43
CA GLU A 51 7.59 11.16 -20.95
C GLU A 51 6.57 11.04 -19.80
N SER A 52 5.53 11.88 -19.84
CA SER A 52 4.48 11.94 -18.81
C SER A 52 3.73 10.61 -18.61
N ARG A 53 3.55 9.84 -19.70
CA ARG A 53 2.88 8.53 -19.66
C ARG A 53 3.69 7.51 -18.87
N GLY A 54 5.02 7.49 -19.06
CA GLY A 54 5.91 6.61 -18.32
C GLY A 54 5.91 6.92 -16.83
N THR A 55 5.97 8.19 -16.47
CA THR A 55 5.88 8.66 -15.09
C THR A 55 4.56 8.25 -14.45
N LEU A 56 3.43 8.44 -15.15
CA LEU A 56 2.11 8.02 -14.66
C LEU A 56 2.05 6.51 -14.45
N ALA A 57 2.58 5.72 -15.38
CA ALA A 57 2.61 4.26 -15.25
C ALA A 57 3.37 3.81 -14.00
N VAL A 58 4.53 4.40 -13.72
CA VAL A 58 5.32 4.10 -12.52
C VAL A 58 4.54 4.46 -11.24
N LEU A 59 3.90 5.62 -11.20
CA LEU A 59 3.08 6.04 -10.06
C LEU A 59 1.92 5.07 -9.80
N VAL A 60 1.21 4.67 -10.86
CA VAL A 60 0.10 3.70 -10.76
C VAL A 60 0.60 2.35 -10.27
N LEU A 61 1.71 1.85 -10.80
CA LEU A 61 2.29 0.57 -10.36
C LEU A 61 2.70 0.61 -8.88
N ARG A 62 3.29 1.70 -8.42
CA ARG A 62 3.61 1.87 -6.98
C ARG A 62 2.36 1.84 -6.11
N ARG A 63 1.29 2.50 -6.52
CA ARG A 63 0.01 2.50 -5.79
C ARG A 63 -0.62 1.10 -5.75
N ILE A 64 -0.58 0.38 -6.85
CA ILE A 64 -1.03 -1.02 -6.91
C ILE A 64 -0.20 -1.89 -5.97
N ALA A 65 1.13 -1.80 -6.03
CA ALA A 65 2.02 -2.55 -5.16
C ALA A 65 1.77 -2.25 -3.67
N TYR A 66 1.61 -0.98 -3.32
CA TYR A 66 1.26 -0.56 -1.95
C TYR A 66 -0.07 -1.15 -1.50
N THR A 67 -1.09 -1.09 -2.35
CA THR A 67 -2.43 -1.64 -2.05
C THR A 67 -2.36 -3.15 -1.84
N LEU A 68 -1.69 -3.88 -2.73
CA LEU A 68 -1.52 -5.33 -2.60
C LEU A 68 -0.77 -5.71 -1.32
N LEU A 69 0.31 -5.00 -0.99
CA LEU A 69 1.06 -5.23 0.24
C LEU A 69 0.26 -4.90 1.50
N THR A 70 -0.58 -3.86 1.44
CA THR A 70 -1.48 -3.50 2.53
C THR A 70 -2.54 -4.59 2.75
N LEU A 71 -3.14 -5.10 1.69
CA LEU A 71 -4.07 -6.23 1.74
C LEU A 71 -3.37 -7.50 2.26
N PHE A 72 -2.21 -7.81 1.74
CA PHE A 72 -1.41 -8.94 2.22
C PHE A 72 -1.13 -8.83 3.71
N ARG A 73 -0.71 -7.67 4.18
CA ARG A 73 -0.43 -7.40 5.58
C ARG A 73 -1.66 -7.52 6.47
N SER A 74 -2.80 -6.96 6.05
CA SER A 74 -4.02 -6.90 6.85
C SER A 74 -4.82 -8.18 6.84
N VAL A 75 -4.88 -8.87 5.70
CA VAL A 75 -5.75 -10.03 5.50
C VAL A 75 -5.00 -11.35 5.66
N THR A 76 -3.79 -11.45 5.09
CA THR A 76 -3.05 -12.72 5.05
C THR A 76 -2.23 -12.97 6.30
N GLN A 77 -1.69 -11.92 6.94
CA GLN A 77 -0.88 -12.07 8.13
C GLN A 77 -1.73 -12.25 9.37
N ARG A 78 -1.67 -13.46 9.96
CA ARG A 78 -2.48 -13.82 11.14
C ARG A 78 -1.87 -13.35 12.46
N SER A 79 -0.54 -13.23 12.55
CA SER A 79 0.11 -12.77 13.78
C SER A 79 0.21 -11.25 13.83
N GLU A 80 0.00 -10.67 15.00
CA GLU A 80 0.15 -9.23 15.23
C GLU A 80 1.59 -8.77 14.98
N GLU A 81 2.57 -9.56 15.35
CA GLU A 81 3.98 -9.29 15.10
C GLU A 81 4.26 -9.07 13.61
N ARG A 82 3.72 -9.93 12.75
CA ARG A 82 3.88 -9.79 11.30
C ARG A 82 3.10 -8.60 10.74
N ARG A 83 1.92 -8.32 11.28
CA ARG A 83 1.15 -7.11 10.92
C ARG A 83 1.85 -5.82 11.33
N GLY A 84 2.55 -5.82 12.47
CA GLY A 84 3.35 -4.71 12.97
C GLY A 84 4.73 -4.54 12.31
N MET A 85 5.15 -5.47 11.41
CA MET A 85 6.46 -5.42 10.77
C MET A 85 6.68 -4.11 10.00
N PRO A 86 7.86 -3.45 10.14
CA PRO A 86 8.20 -2.28 9.35
C PRO A 86 8.08 -2.52 7.84
N TRP A 87 7.59 -1.54 7.08
CA TRP A 87 7.37 -1.66 5.64
C TRP A 87 8.61 -2.08 4.85
N ARG A 88 9.78 -1.51 5.17
CA ARG A 88 11.06 -1.89 4.53
C ARG A 88 11.38 -3.38 4.70
N ARG A 89 11.10 -3.92 5.89
CA ARG A 89 11.34 -5.35 6.16
C ARG A 89 10.34 -6.23 5.42
N LEU A 90 9.08 -5.82 5.38
CA LEU A 90 8.03 -6.53 4.63
C LEU A 90 8.36 -6.57 3.13
N LEU A 91 8.74 -5.42 2.55
CA LEU A 91 9.17 -5.32 1.16
C LEU A 91 10.39 -6.17 0.85
N GLY A 92 11.39 -6.15 1.72
CA GLY A 92 12.57 -7.00 1.60
C GLY A 92 12.20 -8.48 1.58
N TRP A 93 11.38 -8.89 2.52
CA TRP A 93 10.92 -10.28 2.61
C TRP A 93 10.12 -10.72 1.37
N VAL A 94 9.17 -9.89 0.92
CA VAL A 94 8.38 -10.19 -0.30
C VAL A 94 9.28 -10.27 -1.52
N ARG A 95 10.21 -9.32 -1.68
CA ARG A 95 11.19 -9.32 -2.77
C ARG A 95 12.03 -10.60 -2.75
N ASP A 96 12.60 -10.94 -1.60
CA ASP A 96 13.50 -12.08 -1.48
C ASP A 96 12.74 -13.40 -1.74
N THR A 97 11.47 -13.48 -1.33
CA THR A 97 10.59 -14.60 -1.67
C THR A 97 10.31 -14.67 -3.17
N LEU A 98 9.99 -13.53 -3.81
CA LEU A 98 9.70 -13.50 -5.25
C LEU A 98 10.92 -13.82 -6.11
N VAL A 99 12.09 -13.36 -5.69
CA VAL A 99 13.35 -13.63 -6.41
C VAL A 99 13.82 -15.07 -6.18
N GLY A 100 13.55 -15.64 -5.01
CA GLY A 100 13.95 -17.00 -4.67
C GLY A 100 12.97 -18.08 -5.10
N ILE A 101 11.76 -17.72 -5.58
CA ILE A 101 10.77 -18.71 -6.02
C ILE A 101 11.23 -19.39 -7.31
N THR A 102 11.24 -20.71 -7.31
CA THR A 102 11.60 -21.52 -8.46
C THR A 102 10.38 -21.91 -9.28
N ASP A 103 10.59 -22.29 -10.55
CA ASP A 103 9.53 -22.77 -11.44
C ASP A 103 8.83 -24.01 -10.86
N ASP A 104 9.56 -24.87 -10.16
CA ASP A 104 9.00 -26.06 -9.52
C ASP A 104 8.06 -25.70 -8.36
N GLU A 105 8.40 -24.67 -7.58
CA GLU A 105 7.54 -24.17 -6.52
C GLU A 105 6.27 -23.53 -7.08
N VAL A 106 6.39 -22.75 -8.16
CA VAL A 106 5.25 -22.18 -8.89
C VAL A 106 4.34 -23.29 -9.44
N ALA A 107 4.93 -24.31 -10.06
CA ALA A 107 4.17 -25.47 -10.53
C ALA A 107 3.50 -26.23 -9.39
N GLY A 108 4.14 -26.31 -8.23
CA GLY A 108 3.59 -26.89 -7.01
C GLY A 108 2.38 -26.10 -6.48
N LEU A 109 2.43 -24.77 -6.51
CA LEU A 109 1.33 -23.89 -6.11
C LEU A 109 0.14 -23.99 -7.06
N ARG A 110 0.39 -24.10 -8.38
CA ARG A 110 -0.65 -24.35 -9.39
C ARG A 110 -1.37 -25.68 -9.16
N ARG A 111 -0.63 -26.75 -8.92
CA ARG A 111 -1.20 -28.08 -8.64
C ARG A 111 -2.09 -28.09 -7.38
N ARG A 112 -1.78 -27.27 -6.39
CA ARG A 112 -2.56 -27.13 -5.14
C ARG A 112 -3.74 -26.16 -5.29
N GLY A 113 -4.01 -25.62 -6.47
CA GLY A 113 -5.12 -24.69 -6.72
C GLY A 113 -4.93 -23.32 -6.05
N LEU A 114 -3.74 -23.03 -5.54
CA LEU A 114 -3.41 -21.74 -4.89
C LEU A 114 -3.09 -20.64 -5.91
N LEU A 115 -2.86 -21.03 -7.16
CA LEU A 115 -2.70 -20.12 -8.31
C LEU A 115 -3.63 -20.60 -9.42
N ALA A 116 -4.92 -20.33 -9.30
CA ALA A 116 -5.86 -20.50 -10.40
C ALA A 116 -5.72 -19.26 -11.32
N ILE A 117 -4.74 -19.29 -12.21
CA ILE A 117 -4.78 -18.40 -13.38
C ILE A 117 -5.59 -19.17 -14.41
N THR A 118 -6.88 -18.89 -14.45
CA THR A 118 -7.74 -19.24 -15.58
C THR A 118 -7.25 -18.39 -16.73
N GLY A 119 -6.64 -19.08 -17.72
CA GLY A 119 -6.35 -18.48 -19.02
C GLY A 119 -7.65 -18.17 -19.75
#